data_f7cd542b6d2597f78bb91a97861ae988
#
_entry.id   f7cd542b6d2597f78bb91a97861ae988
#
_cell.length_a   1.000
_cell.length_b   1.000
_cell.length_c   1.000
_cell.angle_alpha   90.00
_cell.angle_beta   90.00
_cell.angle_gamma   90.00
#
_symmetry.space_group_name_H-M   'P 1'
#
loop_
_entity.id
_entity.type
_entity.pdbx_description
1 polymer ?
#
loop_
_entity_poly.entity_id
_entity_poly.type
_entity_poly.pdbx_seq_one_letter_code
_entity_poly.pdbx_strand_id
1 'polypeptide(L)'
;MIKNPRLIAFETLYSIFYDGSYSNIALDKALSSIDKDKAFISALVYGVTERKITLDYFIDKYLKGKIKPKVRIALWIGAYQLLFMEKVPSSAAINESVNLAKQVGQNYYSKLINAVLHKIDNDRKIPDDLSVKYSVPQNLINMWIKQYGEDEVKAFLPCINDKPPLFAIANKKFVNSDELLYELECSNVIGEAYDDFVIIENGVDLTKTKAFKNGLFYIEDLSSYNCAKALNAKENDIVLDMCSAPGGKAFTISQSMNNSGKLYCFDMYEHRLKLINDGAKRLDIVDISASVNDATKYNDNIPKADKILCDVPCSGFGIIRRKPEIRYKELDSVKDLPQIQYSILETSSKYLKSGGNIIYSTCTLNKKENEKVVAKFLESNNNFEILEEKTVFPTPFGGDGFYYALMRKNND
;
A
#
# COMPACT_ATOMS: atom_id res chain seq x y z
N MET A 1 5.33 29.39 17.88
CA MET A 1 6.48 28.55 18.29
C MET A 1 6.60 27.39 17.30
N ILE A 2 7.77 27.21 16.70
CA ILE A 2 8.03 26.06 15.80
C ILE A 2 8.00 24.82 16.68
N LYS A 3 7.02 23.90 16.46
CA LYS A 3 6.97 22.63 17.21
C LYS A 3 8.26 21.82 16.90
N ASN A 4 8.84 21.20 17.93
CA ASN A 4 9.98 20.29 17.75
C ASN A 4 9.60 19.15 16.79
N PRO A 5 10.36 18.90 15.69
CA PRO A 5 10.05 17.86 14.72
C PRO A 5 9.89 16.45 15.32
N ARG A 6 10.67 16.15 16.37
CA ARG A 6 10.57 14.87 17.08
C ARG A 6 9.29 14.74 17.91
N LEU A 7 8.76 15.86 18.42
CA LEU A 7 7.47 15.86 19.12
C LEU A 7 6.33 15.58 18.14
N ILE A 8 6.39 16.15 16.93
CA ILE A 8 5.40 15.88 15.88
C ILE A 8 5.46 14.40 15.48
N ALA A 9 6.66 13.86 15.23
CA ALA A 9 6.81 12.43 14.95
C ALA A 9 6.28 11.55 16.09
N PHE A 10 6.51 11.94 17.34
CA PHE A 10 6.00 11.26 18.53
C PHE A 10 4.47 11.22 18.57
N GLU A 11 3.80 12.37 18.38
CA GLU A 11 2.35 12.48 18.37
C GLU A 11 1.74 11.64 17.24
N THR A 12 2.38 11.66 16.07
CA THR A 12 1.97 10.83 14.90
C THR A 12 2.13 9.34 15.17
N LEU A 13 3.26 8.91 15.72
CA LEU A 13 3.49 7.51 16.09
C LEU A 13 2.51 7.03 17.18
N TYR A 14 2.17 7.92 18.14
CA TYR A 14 1.17 7.60 19.14
C TYR A 14 -0.19 7.32 18.48
N SER A 15 -0.60 8.19 17.55
CA SER A 15 -1.84 8.00 16.80
C SER A 15 -1.85 6.70 15.98
N ILE A 16 -0.73 6.33 15.36
CA ILE A 16 -0.63 5.09 14.57
C ILE A 16 -0.76 3.84 15.46
N PHE A 17 -0.01 3.78 16.56
CA PHE A 17 0.11 2.54 17.35
C PHE A 17 -0.92 2.38 18.46
N TYR A 18 -1.55 3.48 18.91
CA TYR A 18 -2.48 3.45 20.05
C TYR A 18 -3.88 3.96 19.72
N ASP A 19 -4.03 4.80 18.66
CA ASP A 19 -5.35 5.28 18.22
C ASP A 19 -5.81 4.60 16.91
N GLY A 20 -4.96 3.70 16.32
CA GLY A 20 -5.32 2.91 15.15
C GLY A 20 -5.35 3.67 13.81
N SER A 21 -4.69 4.83 13.73
CA SER A 21 -4.60 5.61 12.50
C SER A 21 -3.67 4.96 11.48
N TYR A 22 -4.03 5.05 10.18
CA TYR A 22 -3.09 4.68 9.11
C TYR A 22 -1.94 5.68 9.03
N SER A 23 -0.71 5.19 8.79
CA SER A 23 0.52 5.99 8.82
C SER A 23 0.50 7.16 7.83
N ASN A 24 0.02 6.94 6.60
CA ASN A 24 -0.10 7.98 5.59
C ASN A 24 -1.09 9.08 6.02
N ILE A 25 -2.27 8.72 6.52
CA ILE A 25 -3.30 9.69 6.94
C ILE A 25 -2.82 10.50 8.15
N ALA A 26 -2.23 9.83 9.16
CA ALA A 26 -1.71 10.49 10.34
C ALA A 26 -0.57 11.45 10.01
N LEU A 27 0.32 11.03 9.10
CA LEU A 27 1.46 11.84 8.67
C LEU A 27 1.01 13.04 7.82
N ASP A 28 0.14 12.86 6.84
CA ASP A 28 -0.38 13.94 6.01
C ASP A 28 -1.05 15.03 6.87
N LYS A 29 -1.87 14.61 7.84
CA LYS A 29 -2.47 15.52 8.82
C LYS A 29 -1.42 16.28 9.64
N ALA A 30 -0.36 15.59 10.08
CA ALA A 30 0.71 16.21 10.87
C ALA A 30 1.53 17.20 10.02
N LEU A 31 1.78 16.90 8.76
CA LEU A 31 2.60 17.71 7.85
C LEU A 31 1.85 18.87 7.19
N SER A 32 0.52 18.85 7.16
CA SER A 32 -0.30 19.90 6.51
C SER A 32 -0.08 21.30 7.09
N SER A 33 0.29 21.38 8.38
CA SER A 33 0.49 22.65 9.12
C SER A 33 1.96 23.03 9.30
N ILE A 34 2.88 22.36 8.59
CA ILE A 34 4.32 22.53 8.78
C ILE A 34 5.00 22.88 7.47
N ASP A 35 5.91 23.85 7.48
CA ASP A 35 6.68 24.25 6.31
C ASP A 35 8.08 23.64 6.27
N LYS A 36 8.68 23.35 7.42
CA LYS A 36 10.07 22.85 7.56
C LYS A 36 10.11 21.45 8.16
N ASP A 37 11.23 20.75 7.95
CA ASP A 37 11.53 19.44 8.54
C ASP A 37 10.57 18.28 8.14
N LYS A 38 9.75 18.46 7.09
CA LYS A 38 8.80 17.44 6.62
C LYS A 38 9.49 16.10 6.34
N ALA A 39 10.62 16.13 5.63
CA ALA A 39 11.38 14.93 5.28
C ALA A 39 11.93 14.21 6.53
N PHE A 40 12.41 14.97 7.53
CA PHE A 40 12.91 14.39 8.77
C PHE A 40 11.77 13.75 9.60
N ILE A 41 10.62 14.43 9.72
CA ILE A 41 9.46 13.90 10.42
C ILE A 41 8.95 12.63 9.72
N SER A 42 8.84 12.65 8.39
CA SER A 42 8.43 11.48 7.60
C SER A 42 9.40 10.30 7.78
N ALA A 43 10.70 10.56 7.75
CA ALA A 43 11.72 9.55 7.98
C ALA A 43 11.62 8.92 9.38
N LEU A 44 11.34 9.71 10.41
CA LEU A 44 11.14 9.19 11.77
C LEU A 44 9.85 8.35 11.87
N VAL A 45 8.74 8.83 11.31
CA VAL A 45 7.45 8.15 11.42
C VAL A 45 7.45 6.84 10.65
N TYR A 46 7.79 6.87 9.37
CA TYR A 46 7.87 5.65 8.56
C TYR A 46 8.94 4.70 9.06
N GLY A 47 10.15 5.20 9.33
CA GLY A 47 11.25 4.36 9.75
C GLY A 47 11.03 3.67 11.09
N VAL A 48 10.46 4.35 12.08
CA VAL A 48 10.05 3.71 13.35
C VAL A 48 8.96 2.68 13.09
N THR A 49 7.97 2.99 12.24
CA THR A 49 6.88 2.05 11.93
C THR A 49 7.41 0.82 11.19
N GLU A 50 8.31 1.00 10.23
CA GLU A 50 8.94 -0.09 9.48
C GLU A 50 9.83 -0.97 10.34
N ARG A 51 10.57 -0.38 11.28
CA ARG A 51 11.62 -1.06 12.06
C ARG A 51 11.24 -1.39 13.50
N LYS A 52 9.96 -1.26 13.86
CA LYS A 52 9.50 -1.39 15.26
C LYS A 52 9.97 -2.68 15.94
N ILE A 53 9.92 -3.85 15.26
CA ILE A 53 10.36 -5.13 15.87
C ILE A 53 11.86 -5.13 16.11
N THR A 54 12.63 -4.63 15.15
CA THR A 54 14.09 -4.43 15.33
C THR A 54 14.37 -3.50 16.51
N LEU A 55 13.64 -2.38 16.60
CA LEU A 55 13.81 -1.42 17.68
C LEU A 55 13.41 -2.02 19.04
N ASP A 56 12.30 -2.76 19.09
CA ASP A 56 11.86 -3.46 20.29
C ASP A 56 12.89 -4.50 20.75
N TYR A 57 13.49 -5.26 19.83
CA TYR A 57 14.57 -6.21 20.14
C TYR A 57 15.73 -5.52 20.90
N PHE A 58 16.24 -4.39 20.40
CA PHE A 58 17.34 -3.67 21.04
C PHE A 58 16.93 -3.04 22.38
N ILE A 59 15.73 -2.47 22.44
CA ILE A 59 15.21 -1.83 23.66
C ILE A 59 15.02 -2.90 24.74
N ASP A 60 14.34 -4.00 24.44
CA ASP A 60 14.00 -5.04 25.39
C ASP A 60 15.21 -5.82 25.89
N LYS A 61 16.29 -5.92 25.10
CA LYS A 61 17.58 -6.46 25.51
C LYS A 61 18.15 -5.74 26.73
N TYR A 62 17.91 -4.43 26.86
CA TYR A 62 18.45 -3.59 27.94
C TYR A 62 17.42 -3.08 28.92
N LEU A 63 16.15 -3.34 28.67
CA LEU A 63 15.03 -2.88 29.51
C LEU A 63 14.61 -3.98 30.47
N LYS A 64 14.58 -3.64 31.77
CA LYS A 64 13.99 -4.52 32.80
C LYS A 64 12.57 -4.05 33.14
N GLY A 65 11.58 -4.89 32.79
CA GLY A 65 10.17 -4.66 33.13
C GLY A 65 9.36 -3.82 32.11
N LYS A 66 8.09 -3.63 32.42
CA LYS A 66 7.15 -2.92 31.53
C LYS A 66 7.32 -1.39 31.66
N ILE A 67 7.20 -0.70 30.54
CA ILE A 67 7.22 0.77 30.48
C ILE A 67 5.94 1.32 29.85
N LYS A 68 5.67 2.61 30.10
CA LYS A 68 4.51 3.29 29.52
C LYS A 68 4.64 3.47 28.01
N PRO A 69 3.53 3.48 27.27
CA PRO A 69 3.53 3.72 25.81
C PRO A 69 4.35 4.94 25.39
N LYS A 70 4.17 6.06 26.04
CA LYS A 70 4.92 7.30 25.76
C LYS A 70 6.44 7.16 25.91
N VAL A 71 6.89 6.36 26.87
CA VAL A 71 8.33 6.07 27.07
C VAL A 71 8.85 5.16 25.95
N ARG A 72 8.04 4.16 25.54
CA ARG A 72 8.39 3.26 24.44
C ARG A 72 8.59 4.02 23.13
N ILE A 73 7.69 4.96 22.80
CA ILE A 73 7.82 5.77 21.57
C ILE A 73 9.08 6.66 21.63
N ALA A 74 9.38 7.28 22.76
CA ALA A 74 10.60 8.07 22.89
C ALA A 74 11.87 7.22 22.69
N LEU A 75 11.87 5.96 23.19
CA LEU A 75 12.94 4.98 22.94
C LEU A 75 13.00 4.55 21.48
N TRP A 76 11.87 4.29 20.83
CA TRP A 76 11.84 3.96 19.38
C TRP A 76 12.46 5.08 18.55
N ILE A 77 12.08 6.33 18.78
CA ILE A 77 12.64 7.50 18.07
C ILE A 77 14.14 7.61 18.29
N GLY A 78 14.61 7.43 19.52
CA GLY A 78 16.04 7.45 19.85
C GLY A 78 16.81 6.29 19.19
N ALA A 79 16.33 5.08 19.36
CA ALA A 79 16.94 3.88 18.79
C ALA A 79 16.98 3.91 17.26
N TYR A 80 15.90 4.38 16.60
CA TYR A 80 15.87 4.51 15.16
C TYR A 80 16.93 5.49 14.65
N GLN A 81 17.09 6.64 15.30
CA GLN A 81 18.13 7.61 14.94
C GLN A 81 19.53 7.02 15.12
N LEU A 82 19.78 6.22 16.17
CA LEU A 82 21.07 5.59 16.44
C LEU A 82 21.42 4.48 15.42
N LEU A 83 20.42 3.69 15.02
CA LEU A 83 20.62 2.48 14.21
C LEU A 83 20.53 2.75 12.70
N PHE A 84 19.73 3.74 12.27
CA PHE A 84 19.34 3.91 10.86
C PHE A 84 19.51 5.33 10.31
N MET A 85 19.91 6.32 11.13
CA MET A 85 20.09 7.71 10.67
C MET A 85 21.55 8.18 10.85
N GLU A 86 22.42 7.81 9.93
CA GLU A 86 23.86 8.10 9.98
C GLU A 86 24.19 9.59 10.13
N LYS A 87 23.35 10.48 9.59
CA LYS A 87 23.55 11.94 9.67
C LYS A 87 23.18 12.54 11.02
N VAL A 88 22.59 11.76 11.94
CA VAL A 88 22.22 12.24 13.28
C VAL A 88 23.30 11.81 14.27
N PRO A 89 24.01 12.77 14.92
CA PRO A 89 25.00 12.41 15.93
C PRO A 89 24.36 11.64 17.10
N SER A 90 25.02 10.60 17.61
CA SER A 90 24.52 9.77 18.73
C SER A 90 24.15 10.60 19.95
N SER A 91 24.98 11.58 20.31
CA SER A 91 24.69 12.47 21.44
C SER A 91 23.41 13.28 21.25
N ALA A 92 23.13 13.73 20.01
CA ALA A 92 21.90 14.44 19.69
C ALA A 92 20.69 13.50 19.75
N ALA A 93 20.78 12.28 19.19
CA ALA A 93 19.72 11.28 19.24
C ALA A 93 19.31 10.96 20.69
N ILE A 94 20.29 10.74 21.55
CA ILE A 94 20.08 10.40 22.97
C ILE A 94 19.49 11.59 23.73
N ASN A 95 20.12 12.76 23.65
CA ASN A 95 19.70 13.96 24.40
C ASN A 95 18.28 14.40 24.00
N GLU A 96 17.99 14.42 22.70
CA GLU A 96 16.67 14.82 22.20
C GLU A 96 15.58 13.82 22.58
N SER A 97 15.87 12.52 22.67
CA SER A 97 14.92 11.53 23.15
C SER A 97 14.61 11.67 24.64
N VAL A 98 15.63 12.02 25.45
CA VAL A 98 15.43 12.37 26.86
C VAL A 98 14.58 13.64 27.00
N ASN A 99 14.87 14.67 26.21
CA ASN A 99 14.11 15.93 26.21
C ASN A 99 12.66 15.70 25.76
N LEU A 100 12.45 14.87 24.74
CA LEU A 100 11.14 14.47 24.25
C LEU A 100 10.32 13.80 25.37
N ALA A 101 10.91 12.87 26.12
CA ALA A 101 10.25 12.23 27.26
C ALA A 101 9.84 13.24 28.33
N LYS A 102 10.66 14.25 28.60
CA LYS A 102 10.32 15.34 29.53
C LYS A 102 9.12 16.15 28.99
N GLN A 103 9.14 16.54 27.73
CA GLN A 103 8.08 17.31 27.09
C GLN A 103 6.71 16.61 27.15
N VAL A 104 6.69 15.27 27.05
CA VAL A 104 5.46 14.47 27.11
C VAL A 104 5.09 14.00 28.54
N GLY A 105 5.71 14.61 29.56
CA GLY A 105 5.37 14.37 30.98
C GLY A 105 5.95 13.07 31.54
N GLN A 106 7.06 12.57 30.99
CA GLN A 106 7.73 11.33 31.42
C GLN A 106 9.12 11.57 32.03
N ASN A 107 9.31 12.68 32.75
CA ASN A 107 10.60 13.07 33.36
C ASN A 107 11.25 11.98 34.21
N TYR A 108 10.44 11.20 34.94
CA TYR A 108 10.91 10.09 35.78
C TYR A 108 11.78 9.09 34.99
N TYR A 109 11.48 8.88 33.71
CA TYR A 109 12.16 7.91 32.86
C TYR A 109 13.42 8.45 32.16
N SER A 110 13.82 9.71 32.38
CA SER A 110 14.95 10.36 31.70
C SER A 110 16.26 9.56 31.85
N LYS A 111 16.58 9.10 33.07
CA LYS A 111 17.79 8.30 33.33
C LYS A 111 17.73 6.93 32.66
N LEU A 112 16.56 6.29 32.65
CA LEU A 112 16.35 5.00 31.97
C LEU A 112 16.55 5.13 30.48
N ILE A 113 15.90 6.11 29.84
CA ILE A 113 16.01 6.35 28.38
C ILE A 113 17.46 6.60 28.00
N ASN A 114 18.16 7.47 28.74
CA ASN A 114 19.56 7.74 28.52
C ASN A 114 20.43 6.47 28.59
N ALA A 115 20.24 5.66 29.65
CA ALA A 115 21.02 4.44 29.86
C ALA A 115 20.75 3.37 28.78
N VAL A 116 19.48 3.17 28.38
CA VAL A 116 19.12 2.21 27.33
C VAL A 116 19.69 2.64 25.99
N LEU A 117 19.54 3.92 25.60
CA LEU A 117 20.04 4.40 24.30
C LEU A 117 21.56 4.38 24.23
N HIS A 118 22.30 4.66 25.29
CA HIS A 118 23.76 4.49 25.31
C HIS A 118 24.18 3.03 25.12
N LYS A 119 23.44 2.07 25.68
CA LYS A 119 23.73 0.65 25.47
C LYS A 119 23.46 0.22 24.03
N ILE A 120 22.38 0.74 23.41
CA ILE A 120 22.08 0.50 21.99
C ILE A 120 23.17 1.11 21.10
N ASP A 121 23.66 2.31 21.42
CA ASP A 121 24.71 2.99 20.69
C ASP A 121 26.00 2.19 20.63
N ASN A 122 26.33 1.46 21.71
CA ASN A 122 27.51 0.60 21.82
C ASN A 122 27.31 -0.80 21.20
N ASP A 123 26.10 -1.19 20.85
CA ASP A 123 25.77 -2.52 20.32
C ASP A 123 24.71 -2.42 19.22
N ARG A 124 25.17 -2.04 18.03
CA ARG A 124 24.28 -1.77 16.86
C ARG A 124 24.13 -2.96 15.92
N LYS A 125 24.72 -4.14 16.26
CA LYS A 125 24.69 -5.29 15.37
C LYS A 125 23.28 -5.92 15.33
N ILE A 126 22.59 -5.80 14.21
CA ILE A 126 21.31 -6.46 13.96
C ILE A 126 21.58 -7.96 13.77
N PRO A 127 20.86 -8.85 14.50
CA PRO A 127 21.01 -10.30 14.34
C PRO A 127 20.45 -10.78 13.00
N ASP A 128 20.85 -11.99 12.58
CA ASP A 128 20.37 -12.60 11.33
C ASP A 128 18.98 -13.25 11.44
N ASP A 129 18.33 -13.19 12.61
CA ASP A 129 16.93 -13.60 12.75
C ASP A 129 16.04 -12.81 11.79
N LEU A 130 15.26 -13.49 10.97
CA LEU A 130 14.47 -12.87 9.90
C LEU A 130 13.45 -11.86 10.43
N SER A 131 12.81 -12.16 11.57
CA SER A 131 11.81 -11.27 12.18
C SER A 131 12.45 -9.97 12.64
N VAL A 132 13.59 -10.05 13.31
CA VAL A 132 14.33 -8.88 13.80
C VAL A 132 14.98 -8.12 12.66
N LYS A 133 15.63 -8.84 11.72
CA LYS A 133 16.36 -8.24 10.60
C LYS A 133 15.47 -7.42 9.69
N TYR A 134 14.31 -7.97 9.33
CA TYR A 134 13.36 -7.32 8.41
C TYR A 134 12.19 -6.64 9.12
N SER A 135 12.14 -6.73 10.46
CA SER A 135 11.07 -6.15 11.30
C SER A 135 9.67 -6.62 10.88
N VAL A 136 9.52 -7.91 10.66
CA VAL A 136 8.26 -8.56 10.29
C VAL A 136 7.87 -9.55 11.40
N PRO A 137 6.58 -9.58 11.85
CA PRO A 137 6.14 -10.53 12.85
C PRO A 137 6.45 -11.99 12.48
N GLN A 138 6.95 -12.77 13.42
CA GLN A 138 7.34 -14.15 13.17
C GLN A 138 6.18 -15.02 12.68
N ASN A 139 4.95 -14.79 13.17
CA ASN A 139 3.75 -15.51 12.73
C ASN A 139 3.43 -15.21 11.26
N LEU A 140 3.68 -13.99 10.77
CA LEU A 140 3.49 -13.62 9.37
C LEU A 140 4.57 -14.28 8.49
N ILE A 141 5.84 -14.28 8.91
CA ILE A 141 6.92 -15.00 8.22
C ILE A 141 6.61 -16.48 8.14
N ASN A 142 6.20 -17.11 9.25
CA ASN A 142 5.85 -18.53 9.30
C ASN A 142 4.67 -18.86 8.38
N MET A 143 3.68 -17.97 8.28
CA MET A 143 2.56 -18.10 7.35
C MET A 143 3.05 -18.09 5.90
N TRP A 144 3.90 -17.15 5.53
CA TRP A 144 4.46 -17.06 4.17
C TRP A 144 5.34 -18.27 3.84
N ILE A 145 6.24 -18.70 4.73
CA ILE A 145 7.08 -19.89 4.53
C ILE A 145 6.21 -21.13 4.29
N LYS A 146 5.16 -21.30 5.08
CA LYS A 146 4.21 -22.42 4.91
C LYS A 146 3.48 -22.39 3.57
N GLN A 147 3.21 -21.20 3.03
CA GLN A 147 2.39 -21.01 1.83
C GLN A 147 3.23 -20.98 0.56
N TYR A 148 4.41 -20.36 0.59
CA TYR A 148 5.21 -20.07 -0.61
C TYR A 148 6.60 -20.75 -0.60
N GLY A 149 7.02 -21.31 0.53
CA GLY A 149 8.37 -21.88 0.68
C GLY A 149 9.36 -20.87 1.27
N GLU A 150 10.43 -21.40 1.87
CA GLU A 150 11.43 -20.59 2.59
C GLU A 150 12.29 -19.74 1.63
N ASP A 151 12.67 -20.32 0.48
CA ASP A 151 13.53 -19.65 -0.50
C ASP A 151 12.83 -18.42 -1.10
N GLU A 152 11.56 -18.55 -1.48
CA GLU A 152 10.76 -17.45 -2.01
C GLU A 152 10.60 -16.32 -0.99
N VAL A 153 10.32 -16.69 0.28
CA VAL A 153 10.18 -15.70 1.35
C VAL A 153 11.50 -14.97 1.60
N LYS A 154 12.63 -15.68 1.62
CA LYS A 154 13.97 -15.05 1.74
C LYS A 154 14.31 -14.13 0.57
N ALA A 155 13.80 -14.43 -0.62
CA ALA A 155 14.03 -13.61 -1.81
C ALA A 155 13.31 -12.26 -1.75
N PHE A 156 12.04 -12.21 -1.30
CA PHE A 156 11.30 -10.97 -1.28
C PHE A 156 11.37 -10.18 0.04
N LEU A 157 11.70 -10.81 1.18
CA LEU A 157 11.80 -10.13 2.49
C LEU A 157 12.68 -8.87 2.49
N PRO A 158 13.84 -8.83 1.82
CA PRO A 158 14.65 -7.61 1.73
C PRO A 158 13.86 -6.42 1.21
N CYS A 159 13.00 -6.62 0.20
CA CYS A 159 12.24 -5.57 -0.46
C CYS A 159 11.14 -4.92 0.42
N ILE A 160 10.76 -5.58 1.53
CA ILE A 160 9.67 -5.09 2.41
C ILE A 160 10.00 -3.76 3.09
N ASN A 161 11.28 -3.47 3.27
CA ASN A 161 11.76 -2.25 3.90
C ASN A 161 12.45 -1.30 2.91
N ASP A 162 12.45 -1.63 1.63
CA ASP A 162 12.93 -0.74 0.60
C ASP A 162 11.89 0.33 0.26
N LYS A 163 12.36 1.50 -0.18
CA LYS A 163 11.44 2.52 -0.68
C LYS A 163 10.70 1.96 -1.90
N PRO A 164 9.34 1.91 -1.84
CA PRO A 164 8.58 1.40 -2.96
C PRO A 164 8.78 2.27 -4.20
N PRO A 165 8.96 1.68 -5.39
CA PRO A 165 8.97 2.44 -6.63
C PRO A 165 7.66 3.19 -6.82
N LEU A 166 7.74 4.35 -7.45
CA LEU A 166 6.58 5.17 -7.80
C LEU A 166 6.45 5.20 -9.32
N PHE A 167 5.30 4.74 -9.83
CA PHE A 167 5.05 4.65 -11.25
C PHE A 167 4.04 5.74 -11.67
N ALA A 168 4.44 6.60 -12.60
CA ALA A 168 3.59 7.56 -13.26
C ALA A 168 3.12 6.95 -14.59
N ILE A 169 1.88 6.50 -14.65
CA ILE A 169 1.29 5.90 -15.85
C ILE A 169 0.87 7.01 -16.79
N ALA A 170 1.40 7.00 -18.01
CA ALA A 170 1.10 8.00 -19.02
C ALA A 170 -0.38 7.98 -19.43
N ASN A 171 -1.01 9.14 -19.51
CA ASN A 171 -2.32 9.26 -20.11
C ASN A 171 -2.17 9.30 -21.64
N LYS A 172 -2.37 8.15 -22.27
CA LYS A 172 -2.16 7.93 -23.71
C LYS A 172 -3.00 8.83 -24.62
N LYS A 173 -4.03 9.48 -24.06
CA LYS A 173 -4.81 10.50 -24.77
C LYS A 173 -3.98 11.75 -25.08
N PHE A 174 -2.98 12.05 -24.27
CA PHE A 174 -2.21 13.29 -24.32
C PHE A 174 -0.73 13.10 -24.59
N VAL A 175 -0.11 12.06 -24.01
CA VAL A 175 1.34 11.84 -24.05
C VAL A 175 1.69 10.34 -24.02
N ASN A 176 2.82 9.98 -24.60
CA ASN A 176 3.50 8.73 -24.35
C ASN A 176 4.46 8.85 -23.15
N SER A 177 5.17 7.79 -22.80
CA SER A 177 6.06 7.76 -21.62
C SER A 177 7.29 8.66 -21.77
N ASP A 178 7.86 8.79 -22.99
CA ASP A 178 9.02 9.67 -23.25
C ASP A 178 8.62 11.15 -23.16
N GLU A 179 7.48 11.50 -23.73
CA GLU A 179 6.90 12.85 -23.64
C GLU A 179 6.55 13.19 -22.17
N LEU A 180 6.00 12.22 -21.42
CA LEU A 180 5.73 12.39 -20.00
C LEU A 180 7.00 12.62 -19.20
N LEU A 181 8.07 11.84 -19.46
CA LEU A 181 9.37 12.02 -18.79
C LEU A 181 9.88 13.45 -19.01
N TYR A 182 9.86 13.94 -20.25
CA TYR A 182 10.28 15.30 -20.57
C TYR A 182 9.48 16.37 -19.77
N GLU A 183 8.16 16.24 -19.70
CA GLU A 183 7.30 17.14 -18.91
C GLU A 183 7.59 17.07 -17.39
N LEU A 184 7.94 15.89 -16.89
CA LEU A 184 8.32 15.68 -15.51
C LEU A 184 9.69 16.30 -15.20
N GLU A 185 10.69 16.15 -16.08
CA GLU A 185 12.02 16.75 -15.96
C GLU A 185 11.94 18.28 -15.89
N CYS A 186 11.04 18.91 -16.64
CA CYS A 186 10.74 20.34 -16.54
C CYS A 186 10.27 20.77 -15.12
N SER A 187 9.84 19.85 -14.31
CA SER A 187 9.46 20.04 -12.90
C SER A 187 10.48 19.50 -11.89
N ASN A 188 11.74 19.26 -12.32
CA ASN A 188 12.82 18.68 -11.55
C ASN A 188 12.50 17.25 -11.01
N VAL A 189 11.65 16.51 -11.69
CA VAL A 189 11.42 15.10 -11.42
C VAL A 189 12.45 14.29 -12.20
N ILE A 190 13.13 13.36 -11.52
CA ILE A 190 14.08 12.44 -12.13
C ILE A 190 13.40 11.08 -12.25
N GLY A 191 13.54 10.43 -13.39
CA GLY A 191 12.93 9.13 -13.64
C GLY A 191 13.43 8.47 -14.91
N GLU A 192 12.89 7.31 -15.21
CA GLU A 192 13.21 6.52 -16.40
C GLU A 192 11.90 6.08 -17.08
N ALA A 193 11.81 6.30 -18.40
CA ALA A 193 10.63 5.94 -19.19
C ALA A 193 10.67 4.47 -19.60
N TYR A 194 9.50 3.83 -19.52
CA TYR A 194 9.21 2.48 -20.01
C TYR A 194 7.93 2.52 -20.82
N ASP A 195 7.56 1.43 -21.49
CA ASP A 195 6.45 1.37 -22.44
C ASP A 195 5.26 2.33 -22.19
N ASP A 196 4.63 2.22 -21.03
CA ASP A 196 3.41 2.94 -20.70
C ASP A 196 3.57 3.86 -19.47
N PHE A 197 4.73 3.89 -18.82
CA PHE A 197 4.94 4.61 -17.56
C PHE A 197 6.36 5.14 -17.37
N VAL A 198 6.50 6.05 -16.42
CA VAL A 198 7.80 6.54 -15.94
C VAL A 198 8.00 6.05 -14.49
N ILE A 199 9.15 5.43 -14.20
CA ILE A 199 9.59 5.15 -12.83
C ILE A 199 10.21 6.41 -12.25
N ILE A 200 9.72 6.84 -11.08
CA ILE A 200 10.19 8.06 -10.42
C ILE A 200 11.27 7.72 -9.39
N GLU A 201 12.43 8.33 -9.51
CA GLU A 201 13.59 8.07 -8.67
C GLU A 201 13.73 9.04 -7.49
N ASN A 202 13.33 10.30 -7.66
CA ASN A 202 13.46 11.32 -6.63
C ASN A 202 12.15 11.54 -5.84
N GLY A 203 12.27 12.16 -4.65
CA GLY A 203 11.17 12.37 -3.71
C GLY A 203 10.33 13.64 -3.97
N VAL A 204 10.11 14.02 -5.23
CA VAL A 204 9.28 15.18 -5.58
C VAL A 204 7.80 14.88 -5.39
N ASP A 205 7.04 15.86 -4.90
CA ASP A 205 5.57 15.78 -4.82
C ASP A 205 4.97 15.94 -6.21
N LEU A 206 4.70 14.83 -6.87
CA LEU A 206 4.18 14.77 -8.23
C LEU A 206 2.86 15.52 -8.38
N THR A 207 2.04 15.58 -7.34
CA THR A 207 0.70 16.21 -7.39
C THR A 207 0.78 17.74 -7.60
N LYS A 208 1.95 18.32 -7.33
CA LYS A 208 2.22 19.75 -7.54
C LYS A 208 2.72 20.09 -8.93
N THR A 209 3.14 19.10 -9.72
CA THR A 209 3.66 19.32 -11.08
C THR A 209 2.56 19.80 -12.02
N LYS A 210 2.95 20.52 -13.07
CA LYS A 210 2.03 20.91 -14.16
C LYS A 210 1.50 19.67 -14.88
N ALA A 211 2.35 18.69 -15.14
CA ALA A 211 2.00 17.44 -15.78
C ALA A 211 0.84 16.72 -15.04
N PHE A 212 0.89 16.63 -13.70
CA PHE A 212 -0.20 16.04 -12.92
C PHE A 212 -1.49 16.87 -13.04
N LYS A 213 -1.42 18.18 -12.85
CA LYS A 213 -2.58 19.08 -12.91
C LYS A 213 -3.28 19.08 -14.27
N ASN A 214 -2.49 18.92 -15.34
CA ASN A 214 -2.97 18.82 -16.71
C ASN A 214 -3.46 17.42 -17.11
N GLY A 215 -3.44 16.45 -16.17
CA GLY A 215 -3.96 15.10 -16.44
C GLY A 215 -3.07 14.25 -17.33
N LEU A 216 -1.78 14.56 -17.47
CA LEU A 216 -0.87 13.83 -18.36
C LEU A 216 -0.51 12.44 -17.81
N PHE A 217 -0.75 12.18 -16.52
CA PHE A 217 -0.51 10.88 -15.89
C PHE A 217 -1.35 10.67 -14.64
N TYR A 218 -1.39 9.45 -14.18
CA TYR A 218 -1.86 9.05 -12.85
C TYR A 218 -0.83 8.14 -12.19
N ILE A 219 -0.94 7.99 -10.86
CA ILE A 219 -0.02 7.17 -10.06
C ILE A 219 -0.70 5.85 -9.77
N GLU A 220 -0.08 4.74 -10.15
CA GLU A 220 -0.56 3.40 -9.85
C GLU A 220 0.61 2.45 -9.60
N ASP A 221 0.40 1.44 -8.76
CA ASP A 221 1.38 0.36 -8.58
C ASP A 221 1.43 -0.53 -9.83
N LEU A 222 2.64 -0.97 -10.22
CA LEU A 222 2.83 -1.75 -11.43
C LEU A 222 2.07 -3.09 -11.43
N SER A 223 1.94 -3.75 -10.28
CA SER A 223 1.17 -4.99 -10.17
C SER A 223 -0.32 -4.75 -10.37
N SER A 224 -0.85 -3.64 -9.83
CA SER A 224 -2.22 -3.18 -10.04
C SER A 224 -2.48 -2.82 -11.50
N TYR A 225 -1.55 -2.07 -12.11
CA TYR A 225 -1.61 -1.70 -13.53
C TYR A 225 -1.66 -2.95 -14.44
N ASN A 226 -0.75 -3.90 -14.22
CA ASN A 226 -0.69 -5.14 -15.00
C ASN A 226 -1.95 -5.99 -14.83
N CYS A 227 -2.52 -6.06 -13.63
CA CYS A 227 -3.80 -6.73 -13.37
C CYS A 227 -4.94 -6.10 -14.19
N ALA A 228 -5.06 -4.77 -14.18
CA ALA A 228 -6.07 -4.06 -14.97
C ALA A 228 -5.89 -4.29 -16.49
N LYS A 229 -4.65 -4.29 -16.97
CA LYS A 229 -4.31 -4.62 -18.38
C LYS A 229 -4.65 -6.07 -18.75
N ALA A 230 -4.46 -7.02 -17.84
CA ALA A 230 -4.78 -8.44 -18.08
C ALA A 230 -6.28 -8.68 -18.31
N LEU A 231 -7.18 -7.82 -17.81
CA LEU A 231 -8.62 -7.88 -18.13
C LEU A 231 -8.89 -7.75 -19.64
N ASN A 232 -7.98 -7.10 -20.36
CA ASN A 232 -8.02 -6.93 -21.80
C ASN A 232 -9.35 -6.34 -22.31
N ALA A 233 -9.81 -5.29 -21.63
CA ALA A 233 -10.99 -4.54 -22.02
C ALA A 233 -10.80 -3.89 -23.41
N LYS A 234 -11.83 -3.89 -24.23
CA LYS A 234 -11.82 -3.42 -25.62
C LYS A 234 -12.79 -2.24 -25.79
N GLU A 235 -12.64 -1.54 -26.89
CA GLU A 235 -13.59 -0.51 -27.31
C GLU A 235 -15.03 -1.06 -27.29
N ASN A 236 -15.93 -0.22 -26.79
CA ASN A 236 -17.37 -0.51 -26.66
C ASN A 236 -17.74 -1.61 -25.64
N ASP A 237 -16.80 -2.19 -24.90
CA ASP A 237 -17.14 -3.10 -23.78
C ASP A 237 -17.96 -2.38 -22.71
N ILE A 238 -18.85 -3.12 -22.07
CA ILE A 238 -19.44 -2.77 -20.79
C ILE A 238 -18.59 -3.42 -19.71
N VAL A 239 -17.95 -2.62 -18.87
CA VAL A 239 -17.06 -3.08 -17.81
C VAL A 239 -17.59 -2.68 -16.44
N LEU A 240 -17.52 -3.59 -15.47
CA LEU A 240 -17.82 -3.29 -14.07
C LEU A 240 -16.53 -3.39 -13.24
N ASP A 241 -16.22 -2.36 -12.45
CA ASP A 241 -15.21 -2.38 -11.40
C ASP A 241 -15.92 -2.35 -10.04
N MET A 242 -15.95 -3.50 -9.36
CA MET A 242 -16.83 -3.73 -8.21
C MET A 242 -16.32 -3.13 -6.89
N CYS A 243 -15.03 -2.77 -6.80
CA CYS A 243 -14.40 -2.17 -5.61
C CYS A 243 -13.37 -1.11 -6.04
N SER A 244 -13.81 -0.09 -6.78
CA SER A 244 -13.00 0.71 -7.67
C SER A 244 -12.08 1.74 -7.01
N ALA A 245 -12.48 2.28 -5.83
CA ALA A 245 -11.76 3.42 -5.26
C ALA A 245 -10.33 3.07 -4.79
N PRO A 246 -9.32 3.91 -5.15
CA PRO A 246 -9.42 5.30 -5.59
C PRO A 246 -9.53 5.53 -7.11
N GLY A 247 -9.55 4.47 -7.95
CA GLY A 247 -9.81 4.58 -9.38
C GLY A 247 -8.63 4.23 -10.31
N GLY A 248 -7.43 3.93 -9.79
CA GLY A 248 -6.25 3.66 -10.63
C GLY A 248 -6.51 2.60 -11.69
N LYS A 249 -7.02 1.41 -11.29
CA LYS A 249 -7.36 0.32 -12.22
C LYS A 249 -8.47 0.70 -13.21
N ALA A 250 -9.46 1.47 -12.74
CA ALA A 250 -10.52 2.00 -13.61
C ALA A 250 -9.95 2.92 -14.69
N PHE A 251 -8.99 3.77 -14.37
CA PHE A 251 -8.33 4.63 -15.35
C PHE A 251 -7.52 3.81 -16.37
N THR A 252 -6.82 2.76 -15.92
CA THR A 252 -6.10 1.82 -16.81
C THR A 252 -7.06 1.09 -17.74
N ILE A 253 -8.21 0.64 -17.25
CA ILE A 253 -9.25 -0.02 -18.05
C ILE A 253 -9.84 0.92 -19.09
N SER A 254 -10.23 2.15 -18.68
CA SER A 254 -10.77 3.17 -19.59
C SER A 254 -9.79 3.50 -20.72
N GLN A 255 -8.49 3.66 -20.41
CA GLN A 255 -7.47 3.86 -21.44
C GLN A 255 -7.35 2.66 -22.40
N SER A 256 -7.49 1.42 -21.91
CA SER A 256 -7.48 0.23 -22.75
C SER A 256 -8.68 0.18 -23.69
N MET A 257 -9.80 0.84 -23.31
CA MET A 257 -11.01 1.00 -24.11
C MET A 257 -10.98 2.25 -25.03
N ASN A 258 -9.86 2.97 -25.10
CA ASN A 258 -9.76 4.25 -25.82
C ASN A 258 -10.83 5.30 -25.39
N ASN A 259 -11.18 5.33 -24.10
CA ASN A 259 -12.30 6.13 -23.56
C ASN A 259 -13.63 5.88 -24.29
N SER A 260 -13.90 4.66 -24.73
CA SER A 260 -15.13 4.23 -25.38
C SER A 260 -15.84 3.14 -24.59
N GLY A 261 -17.11 2.88 -24.86
CA GLY A 261 -17.89 1.91 -24.09
C GLY A 261 -18.46 2.51 -22.80
N LYS A 262 -18.56 1.69 -21.75
CA LYS A 262 -19.07 2.11 -20.43
C LYS A 262 -18.35 1.38 -19.31
N LEU A 263 -17.76 2.13 -18.39
CA LEU A 263 -17.10 1.63 -17.20
C LEU A 263 -17.89 2.07 -15.96
N TYR A 264 -18.56 1.12 -15.32
CA TYR A 264 -19.27 1.34 -14.08
C TYR A 264 -18.35 1.02 -12.91
N CYS A 265 -18.07 2.04 -12.08
CA CYS A 265 -17.19 1.96 -10.92
C CYS A 265 -18.01 1.98 -9.63
N PHE A 266 -17.82 0.99 -8.79
CA PHE A 266 -18.54 0.86 -7.54
C PHE A 266 -17.59 0.93 -6.33
N ASP A 267 -18.06 1.52 -5.24
CA ASP A 267 -17.44 1.42 -3.93
C ASP A 267 -18.53 1.48 -2.85
N MET A 268 -18.31 0.85 -1.70
CA MET A 268 -19.27 0.84 -0.59
C MET A 268 -19.43 2.24 0.05
N TYR A 269 -18.41 3.11 -0.06
CA TYR A 269 -18.35 4.38 0.64
C TYR A 269 -18.43 5.56 -0.32
N GLU A 270 -19.46 6.39 -0.18
CA GLU A 270 -19.72 7.56 -1.02
C GLU A 270 -18.53 8.54 -1.08
N HIS A 271 -17.87 8.80 0.08
CA HIS A 271 -16.73 9.72 0.11
C HIS A 271 -15.54 9.25 -0.75
N ARG A 272 -15.42 7.94 -1.03
CA ARG A 272 -14.37 7.39 -1.88
C ARG A 272 -14.67 7.56 -3.37
N LEU A 273 -15.95 7.64 -3.76
CA LEU A 273 -16.36 7.89 -5.15
C LEU A 273 -15.85 9.23 -5.66
N LYS A 274 -15.71 10.22 -4.77
CA LYS A 274 -15.13 11.52 -5.11
C LYS A 274 -13.74 11.38 -5.70
N LEU A 275 -12.91 10.47 -5.21
CA LEU A 275 -11.56 10.25 -5.72
C LEU A 275 -11.59 9.75 -7.17
N ILE A 276 -12.52 8.84 -7.49
CA ILE A 276 -12.72 8.33 -8.85
C ILE A 276 -13.16 9.48 -9.78
N ASN A 277 -14.18 10.22 -9.37
CA ASN A 277 -14.72 11.31 -10.19
C ASN A 277 -13.72 12.46 -10.41
N ASP A 278 -13.01 12.88 -9.36
CA ASP A 278 -11.97 13.92 -9.46
C ASP A 278 -10.81 13.45 -10.34
N GLY A 279 -10.40 12.16 -10.22
CA GLY A 279 -9.38 11.56 -11.07
C GLY A 279 -9.80 11.46 -12.53
N ALA A 280 -11.00 10.96 -12.82
CA ALA A 280 -11.54 10.86 -14.16
C ALA A 280 -11.65 12.24 -14.84
N LYS A 281 -12.16 13.25 -14.12
CA LYS A 281 -12.23 14.62 -14.60
C LYS A 281 -10.85 15.18 -14.93
N ARG A 282 -9.85 14.99 -14.07
CA ARG A 282 -8.48 15.46 -14.26
C ARG A 282 -7.82 14.81 -15.49
N LEU A 283 -8.09 13.51 -15.69
CA LEU A 283 -7.53 12.73 -16.80
C LEU A 283 -8.32 12.84 -18.10
N ASP A 284 -9.41 13.63 -18.10
CA ASP A 284 -10.34 13.77 -19.23
C ASP A 284 -10.92 12.42 -19.71
N ILE A 285 -11.31 11.60 -18.74
CA ILE A 285 -11.99 10.31 -18.93
C ILE A 285 -13.50 10.53 -18.84
N VAL A 286 -14.23 10.11 -19.87
CA VAL A 286 -15.67 10.40 -20.02
C VAL A 286 -16.58 9.15 -19.95
N ASP A 287 -16.02 7.97 -20.01
CA ASP A 287 -16.75 6.69 -20.04
C ASP A 287 -17.00 6.08 -18.65
N ILE A 288 -16.50 6.72 -17.58
CA ILE A 288 -16.67 6.29 -16.20
C ILE A 288 -17.98 6.81 -15.58
N SER A 289 -18.70 5.91 -14.91
CA SER A 289 -19.85 6.22 -14.05
C SER A 289 -19.64 5.61 -12.67
N ALA A 290 -19.48 6.45 -11.63
CA ALA A 290 -19.20 5.99 -10.26
C ALA A 290 -20.46 6.07 -9.38
N SER A 291 -20.79 5.00 -8.65
CA SER A 291 -21.92 4.94 -7.74
C SER A 291 -21.69 4.04 -6.53
N VAL A 292 -22.43 4.29 -5.44
CA VAL A 292 -22.37 3.45 -4.23
C VAL A 292 -23.00 2.09 -4.52
N ASN A 293 -22.28 1.02 -4.18
CA ASN A 293 -22.83 -0.35 -4.20
C ASN A 293 -22.11 -1.25 -3.18
N ASP A 294 -22.89 -2.10 -2.52
CA ASP A 294 -22.39 -3.20 -1.72
C ASP A 294 -22.21 -4.42 -2.64
N ALA A 295 -20.96 -4.67 -3.07
CA ALA A 295 -20.64 -5.75 -4.01
C ALA A 295 -20.94 -7.16 -3.49
N THR A 296 -21.23 -7.32 -2.19
CA THR A 296 -21.68 -8.60 -1.61
C THR A 296 -23.15 -8.90 -1.90
N LYS A 297 -23.94 -7.92 -2.39
CA LYS A 297 -25.37 -8.02 -2.64
C LYS A 297 -25.69 -7.80 -4.12
N TYR A 298 -26.54 -8.66 -4.65
CA TYR A 298 -27.02 -8.49 -6.02
C TYR A 298 -27.92 -7.26 -6.14
N ASN A 299 -27.73 -6.47 -7.20
CA ASN A 299 -28.48 -5.25 -7.49
C ASN A 299 -28.98 -5.29 -8.94
N ASP A 300 -30.29 -5.40 -9.13
CA ASP A 300 -30.92 -5.51 -10.45
C ASP A 300 -30.70 -4.29 -11.36
N ASN A 301 -30.29 -3.15 -10.81
CA ASN A 301 -30.01 -1.95 -11.59
C ASN A 301 -28.61 -1.97 -12.25
N ILE A 302 -27.75 -2.94 -11.93
CA ILE A 302 -26.42 -3.09 -12.54
C ILE A 302 -26.57 -3.89 -13.84
N PRO A 303 -26.05 -3.37 -14.97
CA PRO A 303 -26.18 -4.05 -16.25
C PRO A 303 -25.33 -5.31 -16.34
N LYS A 304 -25.64 -6.20 -17.28
CA LYS A 304 -24.76 -7.30 -17.68
C LYS A 304 -23.52 -6.73 -18.39
N ALA A 305 -22.37 -7.29 -18.11
CA ALA A 305 -21.08 -6.79 -18.55
C ALA A 305 -20.28 -7.80 -19.37
N ASP A 306 -19.44 -7.29 -20.25
CA ASP A 306 -18.48 -8.07 -21.02
C ASP A 306 -17.24 -8.40 -20.18
N LYS A 307 -16.87 -7.50 -19.27
CA LYS A 307 -15.70 -7.62 -18.40
C LYS A 307 -16.02 -7.17 -16.98
N ILE A 308 -15.46 -7.84 -15.98
CA ILE A 308 -15.60 -7.46 -14.57
C ILE A 308 -14.25 -7.49 -13.88
N LEU A 309 -13.97 -6.45 -13.10
CA LEU A 309 -12.85 -6.39 -12.15
C LEU A 309 -13.40 -6.49 -10.72
N CYS A 310 -12.86 -7.44 -9.96
CA CYS A 310 -13.09 -7.61 -8.53
C CYS A 310 -11.76 -7.44 -7.78
N ASP A 311 -11.30 -6.17 -7.60
CA ASP A 311 -10.16 -5.86 -6.75
C ASP A 311 -10.63 -5.73 -5.30
N VAL A 312 -10.78 -6.88 -4.66
CA VAL A 312 -11.53 -7.01 -3.41
C VAL A 312 -10.79 -6.49 -2.17
N PRO A 313 -11.50 -6.03 -1.13
CA PRO A 313 -10.87 -5.68 0.15
C PRO A 313 -10.14 -6.90 0.72
N CYS A 314 -8.87 -6.68 1.13
CA CYS A 314 -7.99 -7.74 1.60
C CYS A 314 -7.16 -7.33 2.82
N SER A 315 -6.37 -8.26 3.38
CA SER A 315 -5.48 -7.99 4.50
C SER A 315 -4.38 -6.98 4.16
N GLY A 316 -3.95 -6.90 2.90
CA GLY A 316 -2.93 -5.98 2.43
C GLY A 316 -1.49 -6.41 2.71
N PHE A 317 -1.23 -7.68 3.02
CA PHE A 317 0.13 -8.16 3.33
C PHE A 317 1.12 -8.10 2.15
N GLY A 318 0.67 -7.74 0.95
CA GLY A 318 1.53 -7.49 -0.21
C GLY A 318 2.05 -6.05 -0.28
N ILE A 319 1.37 -5.08 0.35
CA ILE A 319 1.70 -3.64 0.28
C ILE A 319 2.37 -3.10 1.55
N ILE A 320 3.00 -3.97 2.34
CA ILE A 320 3.64 -3.62 3.62
C ILE A 320 4.69 -2.52 3.46
N ARG A 321 5.42 -2.48 2.33
CA ARG A 321 6.41 -1.44 2.06
C ARG A 321 5.81 -0.04 1.86
N ARG A 322 4.51 0.05 1.46
CA ARG A 322 3.78 1.32 1.33
C ARG A 322 3.01 1.69 2.58
N LYS A 323 2.53 0.67 3.31
CA LYS A 323 1.74 0.82 4.54
C LYS A 323 2.34 -0.07 5.63
N PRO A 324 3.45 0.36 6.24
CA PRO A 324 4.24 -0.49 7.13
C PRO A 324 3.48 -0.96 8.37
N GLU A 325 2.47 -0.23 8.83
CA GLU A 325 1.62 -0.61 9.95
C GLU A 325 0.80 -1.88 9.69
N ILE A 326 0.54 -2.22 8.44
CA ILE A 326 -0.23 -3.42 8.07
C ILE A 326 0.44 -4.70 8.59
N ARG A 327 1.79 -4.74 8.64
CA ARG A 327 2.53 -5.92 9.14
C ARG A 327 2.17 -6.31 10.57
N TYR A 328 1.66 -5.37 11.37
CA TYR A 328 1.29 -5.59 12.77
C TYR A 328 -0.17 -6.00 12.96
N LYS A 329 -0.92 -6.21 11.88
CA LYS A 329 -2.27 -6.78 11.98
C LYS A 329 -2.21 -8.20 12.51
N GLU A 330 -3.06 -8.50 13.49
CA GLU A 330 -3.24 -9.86 13.97
C GLU A 330 -3.85 -10.74 12.86
N LEU A 331 -3.29 -11.94 12.63
CA LEU A 331 -3.79 -12.85 11.59
C LEU A 331 -5.26 -13.24 11.81
N ASP A 332 -5.70 -13.31 13.07
CA ASP A 332 -7.10 -13.58 13.39
C ASP A 332 -8.07 -12.44 13.00
N SER A 333 -7.58 -11.20 12.95
CA SER A 333 -8.41 -10.06 12.56
C SER A 333 -8.82 -10.07 11.09
N VAL A 334 -8.16 -10.88 10.27
CA VAL A 334 -8.40 -10.98 8.81
C VAL A 334 -9.06 -12.31 8.41
N LYS A 335 -9.43 -13.15 9.36
CA LYS A 335 -9.96 -14.51 9.11
C LYS A 335 -11.28 -14.54 8.34
N ASP A 336 -12.09 -13.49 8.44
CA ASP A 336 -13.41 -13.41 7.80
C ASP A 336 -13.35 -12.81 6.38
N LEU A 337 -12.20 -12.23 5.98
CA LEU A 337 -12.02 -11.64 4.64
C LEU A 337 -12.27 -12.62 3.50
N PRO A 338 -11.79 -13.89 3.53
CA PRO A 338 -12.04 -14.83 2.44
C PRO A 338 -13.52 -15.07 2.15
N GLN A 339 -14.39 -15.02 3.17
CA GLN A 339 -15.83 -15.19 2.98
C GLN A 339 -16.46 -13.95 2.31
N ILE A 340 -16.02 -12.75 2.69
CA ILE A 340 -16.46 -11.49 2.06
C ILE A 340 -16.01 -11.45 0.60
N GLN A 341 -14.75 -11.81 0.35
CA GLN A 341 -14.15 -11.85 -0.98
C GLN A 341 -14.86 -12.85 -1.90
N TYR A 342 -15.16 -14.04 -1.39
CA TYR A 342 -15.96 -15.03 -2.10
C TYR A 342 -17.34 -14.48 -2.45
N SER A 343 -18.03 -13.84 -1.51
CA SER A 343 -19.37 -13.26 -1.74
C SER A 343 -19.36 -12.17 -2.81
N ILE A 344 -18.29 -11.35 -2.85
CA ILE A 344 -18.10 -10.33 -3.90
C ILE A 344 -17.93 -11.00 -5.26
N LEU A 345 -17.02 -11.99 -5.37
CA LEU A 345 -16.75 -12.69 -6.61
C LEU A 345 -18.00 -13.42 -7.13
N GLU A 346 -18.69 -14.15 -6.26
CA GLU A 346 -19.92 -14.88 -6.61
C GLU A 346 -21.04 -13.95 -7.06
N THR A 347 -21.25 -12.84 -6.35
CA THR A 347 -22.27 -11.85 -6.73
C THR A 347 -21.91 -11.18 -8.06
N SER A 348 -20.64 -10.80 -8.23
CA SER A 348 -20.14 -10.16 -9.44
C SER A 348 -20.28 -11.05 -10.67
N SER A 349 -20.02 -12.36 -10.53
CA SER A 349 -20.11 -13.34 -11.63
C SER A 349 -21.52 -13.41 -12.24
N LYS A 350 -22.55 -13.04 -11.48
CA LYS A 350 -23.95 -12.99 -11.95
C LYS A 350 -24.22 -11.89 -12.98
N TYR A 351 -23.40 -10.83 -12.98
CA TYR A 351 -23.50 -9.76 -13.96
C TYR A 351 -22.75 -10.07 -15.27
N LEU A 352 -21.88 -11.10 -15.28
CA LEU A 352 -21.06 -11.41 -16.43
C LEU A 352 -21.89 -12.10 -17.53
N LYS A 353 -21.78 -11.62 -18.76
CA LYS A 353 -22.33 -12.24 -19.95
C LYS A 353 -21.64 -13.59 -20.23
N SER A 354 -22.28 -14.52 -20.94
CA SER A 354 -21.63 -15.71 -21.48
C SER A 354 -20.47 -15.29 -22.39
N GLY A 355 -19.33 -15.98 -22.30
CA GLY A 355 -18.07 -15.64 -22.98
C GLY A 355 -17.31 -14.45 -22.38
N GLY A 356 -17.86 -13.76 -21.39
CA GLY A 356 -17.22 -12.63 -20.71
C GLY A 356 -16.07 -13.05 -19.78
N ASN A 357 -15.22 -12.10 -19.39
CA ASN A 357 -14.10 -12.32 -18.48
C ASN A 357 -14.28 -11.58 -17.15
N ILE A 358 -13.84 -12.23 -16.08
CA ILE A 358 -13.78 -11.65 -14.74
C ILE A 358 -12.38 -11.80 -14.17
N ILE A 359 -11.82 -10.72 -13.61
CA ILE A 359 -10.62 -10.77 -12.79
C ILE A 359 -10.99 -10.67 -11.33
N TYR A 360 -10.49 -11.59 -10.54
CA TYR A 360 -10.41 -11.50 -9.08
C TYR A 360 -8.99 -11.08 -8.71
N SER A 361 -8.84 -10.06 -7.86
CA SER A 361 -7.51 -9.59 -7.43
C SER A 361 -7.47 -9.13 -5.98
N THR A 362 -6.27 -9.20 -5.40
CA THR A 362 -5.94 -8.71 -4.06
C THR A 362 -4.52 -8.14 -4.01
N CYS A 363 -4.30 -7.15 -3.14
CA CYS A 363 -2.97 -6.66 -2.81
C CYS A 363 -2.39 -7.40 -1.58
N THR A 364 -2.61 -8.71 -1.47
CA THR A 364 -2.10 -9.51 -0.33
C THR A 364 -1.36 -10.77 -0.76
N LEU A 365 -0.36 -11.14 0.02
CA LEU A 365 0.35 -12.41 -0.07
C LEU A 365 -0.22 -13.37 0.99
N ASN A 366 -1.43 -13.90 0.72
CA ASN A 366 -2.11 -14.86 1.58
C ASN A 366 -2.99 -15.80 0.74
N LYS A 367 -2.55 -17.05 0.54
CA LYS A 367 -3.28 -18.05 -0.25
C LYS A 367 -4.72 -18.30 0.23
N LYS A 368 -5.03 -18.00 1.50
CA LYS A 368 -6.40 -18.11 1.98
C LYS A 368 -7.35 -17.07 1.37
N GLU A 369 -6.81 -15.89 1.03
CA GLU A 369 -7.53 -14.78 0.39
C GLU A 369 -7.42 -14.81 -1.14
N ASN A 370 -6.51 -15.61 -1.69
CA ASN A 370 -6.13 -15.68 -3.09
C ASN A 370 -6.63 -17.01 -3.71
N GLU A 371 -5.73 -17.95 -3.97
CA GLU A 371 -5.99 -19.21 -4.69
C GLU A 371 -7.14 -20.01 -4.06
N LYS A 372 -7.30 -19.98 -2.71
CA LYS A 372 -8.38 -20.74 -2.06
C LYS A 372 -9.77 -20.13 -2.28
N VAL A 373 -9.87 -18.80 -2.43
CA VAL A 373 -11.15 -18.15 -2.78
C VAL A 373 -11.52 -18.50 -4.20
N VAL A 374 -10.57 -18.44 -5.14
CA VAL A 374 -10.78 -18.79 -6.55
C VAL A 374 -11.14 -20.27 -6.70
N ALA A 375 -10.41 -21.18 -6.05
CA ALA A 375 -10.70 -22.61 -6.08
C ALA A 375 -12.12 -22.91 -5.58
N LYS A 376 -12.52 -22.34 -4.44
CA LYS A 376 -13.87 -22.48 -3.90
C LYS A 376 -14.94 -21.94 -4.86
N PHE A 377 -14.67 -20.84 -5.55
CA PHE A 377 -15.56 -20.27 -6.54
C PHE A 377 -15.77 -21.22 -7.73
N LEU A 378 -14.69 -21.78 -8.27
CA LEU A 378 -14.75 -22.71 -9.40
C LEU A 378 -15.42 -24.05 -9.05
N GLU A 379 -15.24 -24.55 -7.82
CA GLU A 379 -15.96 -25.74 -7.34
C GLU A 379 -17.50 -25.54 -7.36
N SER A 380 -17.96 -24.31 -7.16
CA SER A 380 -19.39 -23.97 -7.13
C SER A 380 -19.92 -23.47 -8.48
N ASN A 381 -19.04 -23.12 -9.42
CA ASN A 381 -19.36 -22.48 -10.70
C ASN A 381 -18.65 -23.17 -11.85
N ASN A 382 -19.10 -24.38 -12.25
CA ASN A 382 -18.47 -25.23 -13.27
C ASN A 382 -18.45 -24.61 -14.69
N ASN A 383 -19.18 -23.52 -14.88
CA ASN A 383 -19.22 -22.76 -16.14
C ASN A 383 -18.14 -21.67 -16.22
N PHE A 384 -17.15 -21.69 -15.32
CA PHE A 384 -15.97 -20.83 -15.38
C PHE A 384 -14.69 -21.63 -15.54
N GLU A 385 -13.75 -21.07 -16.29
CA GLU A 385 -12.38 -21.58 -16.44
C GLU A 385 -11.35 -20.51 -16.12
N ILE A 386 -10.18 -20.90 -15.60
CA ILE A 386 -9.04 -20.00 -15.39
C ILE A 386 -8.30 -19.84 -16.72
N LEU A 387 -8.11 -18.58 -17.15
CA LEU A 387 -7.26 -18.24 -18.29
C LEU A 387 -5.83 -17.90 -17.84
N GLU A 388 -5.69 -17.21 -16.72
CA GLU A 388 -4.40 -16.83 -16.14
C GLU A 388 -4.56 -16.71 -14.62
N GLU A 389 -3.57 -17.20 -13.87
CA GLU A 389 -3.48 -17.04 -12.42
C GLU A 389 -2.05 -16.66 -12.05
N LYS A 390 -1.87 -15.60 -11.26
CA LYS A 390 -0.54 -15.08 -10.96
C LYS A 390 -0.44 -14.52 -9.55
N THR A 391 0.58 -14.98 -8.82
CA THR A 391 1.08 -14.33 -7.61
C THR A 391 2.34 -13.54 -7.96
N VAL A 392 2.35 -12.25 -7.62
CA VAL A 392 3.50 -11.34 -7.83
C VAL A 392 4.13 -11.07 -6.49
N PHE A 393 5.44 -11.34 -6.35
CA PHE A 393 6.21 -10.97 -5.17
C PHE A 393 6.90 -9.62 -5.38
N PRO A 394 7.06 -8.80 -4.32
CA PRO A 394 7.73 -7.52 -4.44
C PRO A 394 9.20 -7.71 -4.83
N THR A 395 9.66 -6.87 -5.76
CA THR A 395 11.07 -6.77 -6.17
C THR A 395 11.56 -5.33 -6.00
N PRO A 396 12.88 -5.05 -6.01
CA PRO A 396 13.39 -3.70 -5.80
C PRO A 396 12.83 -2.66 -6.78
N PHE A 397 12.67 -3.04 -8.05
CA PHE A 397 12.17 -2.15 -9.12
C PHE A 397 10.77 -2.53 -9.63
N GLY A 398 10.14 -3.55 -9.03
CA GLY A 398 8.83 -4.03 -9.43
C GLY A 398 7.69 -3.50 -8.58
N GLY A 399 6.49 -3.93 -8.91
CA GLY A 399 5.26 -3.66 -8.16
C GLY A 399 5.25 -4.27 -6.76
N ASP A 400 4.19 -4.02 -6.04
CA ASP A 400 3.95 -4.59 -4.72
C ASP A 400 3.54 -6.07 -4.81
N GLY A 401 3.51 -6.75 -3.68
CA GLY A 401 2.95 -8.08 -3.57
C GLY A 401 1.47 -8.09 -3.95
N PHE A 402 1.13 -8.94 -4.92
CA PHE A 402 -0.20 -8.92 -5.53
C PHE A 402 -0.60 -10.31 -6.01
N TYR A 403 -1.90 -10.52 -6.15
CA TYR A 403 -2.46 -11.72 -6.76
C TYR A 403 -3.62 -11.36 -7.68
N TYR A 404 -3.73 -12.06 -8.81
CA TYR A 404 -4.94 -12.04 -9.62
C TYR A 404 -5.20 -13.37 -10.31
N ALA A 405 -6.47 -13.62 -10.56
CA ALA A 405 -6.96 -14.72 -11.40
C ALA A 405 -7.93 -14.16 -12.44
N LEU A 406 -7.56 -14.32 -13.71
CA LEU A 406 -8.42 -14.03 -14.86
C LEU A 406 -9.20 -15.29 -15.20
N MET A 407 -10.51 -15.21 -15.17
CA MET A 407 -11.42 -16.30 -15.46
C MET A 407 -12.37 -15.93 -16.59
N ARG A 408 -12.80 -16.91 -17.37
CA ARG A 408 -13.82 -16.77 -18.40
C ARG A 408 -15.07 -17.54 -18.01
N LYS A 409 -16.22 -16.93 -18.26
CA LYS A 409 -17.50 -17.63 -18.24
C LYS A 409 -17.71 -18.35 -19.58
N ASN A 410 -17.88 -19.66 -19.56
CA ASN A 410 -18.11 -20.43 -20.76
C ASN A 410 -19.41 -20.00 -21.47
N ASN A 411 -19.48 -20.22 -22.78
CA ASN A 411 -20.74 -20.03 -23.51
C ASN A 411 -21.71 -21.16 -23.12
N ASP A 412 -22.95 -20.81 -22.90
CA ASP A 412 -24.06 -21.77 -22.68
C ASP A 412 -24.32 -22.56 -23.95
#